data_6100478c12873a68f4ede268d011d2c3
#
_entry.id   6100478c12873a68f4ede268d011d2c3
#
_cell.length_a   1.000
_cell.length_b   1.000
_cell.length_c   1.000
_cell.angle_alpha   90.00
_cell.angle_beta   90.00
_cell.angle_gamma   90.00
#
_symmetry.space_group_name_H-M   'P 1'
#
loop_
_entity.id
_entity.type
_entity.pdbx_description
1 polymer ?
#
loop_
_entity_poly.entity_id
_entity_poly.type
_entity_poly.pdbx_seq_one_letter_code
_entity_poly.pdbx_strand_id
1 'polypeptide(L)'
;MIIGYQSLLDHQLDVSYANTDSDQRWADQVGDQSYTFPSLLPFFQKSAHFTPPNLTKRATFNATPLYDPSAFDNTKGGPLQVSYGNWVDPTINALSGALRAAGIGLSPSGFSSGSLLGGAWVTSTIDPDDATRSTSESSYLQDAIQETQMTVYTHTQASKILFNANKKATGVTVLTQGLEYTLSANKEVIVSAGVFHSPQLLMVSGKTLKACI
;
A
#
# COMPACT_ATOMS: atom_id res chain seq x y z
N MET A 1 3.53 13.03 -13.60
CA MET A 1 2.24 13.47 -13.03
C MET A 1 1.55 12.28 -12.40
N ILE A 2 1.07 12.43 -11.18
CA ILE A 2 0.41 11.36 -10.41
C ILE A 2 -1.08 11.71 -10.29
N ILE A 3 -1.95 10.75 -10.61
CA ILE A 3 -3.40 10.84 -10.45
C ILE A 3 -3.76 9.94 -9.28
N GLY A 4 -4.09 10.52 -8.13
CA GLY A 4 -4.46 9.80 -6.93
C GLY A 4 -5.92 10.04 -6.55
N TYR A 5 -6.49 9.10 -5.81
CA TYR A 5 -7.78 9.25 -5.15
C TYR A 5 -7.57 9.02 -3.66
N GLN A 6 -7.96 10.00 -2.85
CA GLN A 6 -7.95 9.84 -1.41
C GLN A 6 -9.31 9.27 -0.99
N SER A 7 -9.35 8.00 -0.61
CA SER A 7 -10.54 7.42 -0.02
C SER A 7 -10.67 7.86 1.44
N LEU A 8 -11.74 8.56 1.75
CA LEU A 8 -12.15 8.87 3.13
C LEU A 8 -12.69 7.65 3.88
N LEU A 9 -12.81 6.50 3.18
CA LEU A 9 -13.46 5.29 3.68
C LEU A 9 -12.51 4.12 3.87
N ASP A 10 -11.20 4.32 3.78
CA ASP A 10 -10.24 3.24 3.98
C ASP A 10 -10.31 2.73 5.41
N HIS A 11 -11.12 1.71 5.57
CA HIS A 11 -11.11 0.86 6.72
C HIS A 11 -9.79 0.08 6.70
N GLN A 12 -9.05 0.23 7.79
CA GLN A 12 -7.97 -0.64 8.22
C GLN A 12 -7.06 -1.14 7.08
N LEU A 13 -6.01 -0.38 6.82
CA LEU A 13 -4.97 -0.82 5.91
C LEU A 13 -4.05 -1.79 6.64
N ASP A 14 -4.40 -3.05 6.58
CA ASP A 14 -3.48 -4.11 6.97
C ASP A 14 -2.29 -4.08 6.02
N VAL A 15 -1.10 -3.93 6.58
CA VAL A 15 0.13 -3.95 5.80
C VAL A 15 0.72 -5.34 5.85
N SER A 16 0.53 -6.08 4.78
CA SER A 16 1.34 -7.25 4.48
C SER A 16 2.11 -6.96 3.19
N TYR A 17 3.38 -7.29 3.19
CA TYR A 17 4.14 -7.31 1.95
C TYR A 17 3.62 -8.46 1.08
N ALA A 18 3.97 -8.43 -0.22
CA ALA A 18 3.53 -9.43 -1.17
C ALA A 18 3.97 -10.85 -0.75
N ASN A 19 3.34 -11.84 -1.35
CA ASN A 19 3.61 -13.25 -1.09
C ASN A 19 4.72 -13.75 -2.01
N THR A 20 5.70 -14.45 -1.44
CA THR A 20 6.85 -15.01 -2.18
C THR A 20 6.42 -15.81 -3.42
N ASP A 21 5.40 -16.66 -3.30
CA ASP A 21 4.93 -17.50 -4.42
C ASP A 21 4.22 -16.68 -5.50
N SER A 22 3.45 -15.67 -5.11
CA SER A 22 2.76 -14.78 -6.04
C SER A 22 3.73 -13.92 -6.83
N ASP A 23 4.75 -13.37 -6.15
CA ASP A 23 5.78 -12.57 -6.78
C ASP A 23 6.64 -13.41 -7.73
N GLN A 24 6.95 -14.66 -7.34
CA GLN A 24 7.68 -15.57 -8.21
C GLN A 24 6.87 -15.90 -9.48
N ARG A 25 5.56 -16.19 -9.33
CA ARG A 25 4.68 -16.42 -10.49
C ARG A 25 4.62 -15.20 -11.41
N TRP A 26 4.56 -14.03 -10.83
CA TRP A 26 4.54 -12.79 -11.62
C TRP A 26 5.88 -12.60 -12.35
N ALA A 27 7.01 -12.75 -11.65
CA ALA A 27 8.35 -12.68 -12.23
C ALA A 27 8.53 -13.65 -13.41
N ASP A 28 8.05 -14.90 -13.26
CA ASP A 28 8.10 -15.92 -14.31
C ASP A 28 7.21 -15.55 -15.49
N GLN A 29 6.00 -15.06 -15.23
CA GLN A 29 5.03 -14.70 -16.26
C GLN A 29 5.48 -13.52 -17.13
N VAL A 30 6.14 -12.52 -16.53
CA VAL A 30 6.66 -11.36 -17.26
C VAL A 30 8.09 -11.55 -17.76
N GLY A 31 8.76 -12.64 -17.35
CA GLY A 31 10.15 -12.94 -17.71
C GLY A 31 11.18 -12.02 -17.05
N ASP A 32 10.85 -11.43 -15.89
CA ASP A 32 11.70 -10.46 -15.19
C ASP A 32 11.83 -10.82 -13.69
N GLN A 33 12.99 -11.32 -13.29
CA GLN A 33 13.26 -11.75 -11.90
C GLN A 33 13.44 -10.58 -10.92
N SER A 34 13.42 -9.32 -11.37
CA SER A 34 13.37 -8.17 -10.47
C SER A 34 12.04 -8.07 -9.70
N TYR A 35 11.00 -8.79 -10.13
CA TYR A 35 9.71 -8.87 -9.44
C TYR A 35 9.61 -9.97 -8.38
N THR A 36 10.69 -10.68 -8.08
CA THR A 36 10.69 -11.66 -6.98
C THR A 36 10.64 -10.97 -5.62
N PHE A 37 10.04 -11.60 -4.61
CA PHE A 37 9.94 -11.04 -3.26
C PHE A 37 11.30 -10.56 -2.69
N PRO A 38 12.40 -11.33 -2.76
CA PRO A 38 13.68 -10.84 -2.29
C PRO A 38 14.19 -9.59 -3.01
N SER A 39 13.88 -9.45 -4.31
CA SER A 39 14.25 -8.26 -5.09
C SER A 39 13.39 -7.05 -4.73
N LEU A 40 12.12 -7.26 -4.38
CA LEU A 40 11.18 -6.20 -4.02
C LEU A 40 11.28 -5.78 -2.55
N LEU A 41 11.71 -6.68 -1.65
CA LEU A 41 11.76 -6.44 -0.21
C LEU A 41 12.49 -5.13 0.17
N PRO A 42 13.66 -4.76 -0.41
CA PRO A 42 14.30 -3.49 -0.10
C PRO A 42 13.44 -2.25 -0.45
N PHE A 43 12.54 -2.37 -1.43
CA PHE A 43 11.62 -1.29 -1.79
C PHE A 43 10.43 -1.24 -0.83
N PHE A 44 9.92 -2.39 -0.39
CA PHE A 44 8.90 -2.45 0.67
C PHE A 44 9.43 -1.86 1.97
N GLN A 45 10.65 -2.20 2.38
CA GLN A 45 11.30 -1.65 3.57
C GLN A 45 11.44 -0.13 3.52
N LYS A 46 11.70 0.45 2.33
CA LYS A 46 11.76 1.91 2.13
C LYS A 46 10.40 2.61 2.21
N SER A 47 9.30 1.86 2.08
CA SER A 47 7.97 2.47 2.00
C SER A 47 7.40 2.86 3.35
N ALA A 48 7.81 2.23 4.43
CA ALA A 48 7.20 2.41 5.74
C ALA A 48 8.23 2.42 6.87
N HIS A 49 7.91 3.12 7.93
CA HIS A 49 8.61 3.07 9.21
C HIS A 49 7.85 2.16 10.16
N PHE A 50 8.46 1.06 10.55
CA PHE A 50 7.84 0.11 11.45
C PHE A 50 8.20 0.39 12.91
N THR A 51 7.19 0.51 13.75
CA THR A 51 7.37 0.56 15.20
C THR A 51 6.99 -0.79 15.81
N PRO A 52 7.92 -1.44 16.54
CA PRO A 52 7.64 -2.69 17.24
C PRO A 52 6.44 -2.62 18.18
N PRO A 53 5.76 -3.76 18.46
CA PRO A 53 4.58 -3.78 19.31
C PRO A 53 4.91 -3.35 20.74
N ASN A 54 4.04 -2.54 21.34
CA ASN A 54 4.12 -2.20 22.75
C ASN A 54 3.54 -3.36 23.59
N LEU A 55 4.41 -4.25 24.07
CA LEU A 55 4.00 -5.44 24.81
C LEU A 55 3.37 -5.13 26.17
N THR A 56 3.63 -3.95 26.75
CA THR A 56 2.96 -3.52 27.99
C THR A 56 1.49 -3.18 27.73
N LYS A 57 1.20 -2.46 26.66
CA LYS A 57 -0.19 -2.16 26.27
C LYS A 57 -0.92 -3.39 25.71
N ARG A 58 -0.19 -4.35 25.17
CA ARG A 58 -0.70 -5.61 24.63
C ARG A 58 -0.58 -6.79 25.61
N ALA A 59 -0.51 -6.53 26.91
CA ALA A 59 -0.30 -7.55 27.96
C ALA A 59 -1.54 -8.42 28.25
N THR A 60 -2.33 -8.77 27.22
CA THR A 60 -3.46 -9.70 27.30
C THR A 60 -3.09 -11.06 26.72
N PHE A 61 -3.85 -12.08 27.09
CA PHE A 61 -3.61 -13.45 26.63
C PHE A 61 -3.63 -13.52 25.10
N ASN A 62 -2.67 -14.23 24.52
CA ASN A 62 -2.51 -14.40 23.05
C ASN A 62 -2.39 -13.10 22.22
N ALA A 63 -2.06 -11.98 22.83
CA ALA A 63 -1.98 -10.69 22.13
C ALA A 63 -0.59 -10.36 21.56
N THR A 64 0.43 -11.14 21.91
CA THR A 64 1.81 -10.94 21.44
C THR A 64 1.92 -11.31 19.95
N PRO A 65 2.25 -10.37 19.05
CA PRO A 65 2.47 -10.70 17.66
C PRO A 65 3.82 -11.37 17.45
N LEU A 66 3.85 -12.32 16.53
CA LEU A 66 5.08 -12.90 16.00
C LEU A 66 5.36 -12.22 14.65
N TYR A 67 6.58 -11.78 14.42
CA TYR A 67 7.01 -11.17 13.20
C TYR A 67 8.52 -11.34 12.99
N ASP A 68 8.96 -11.23 11.75
CA ASP A 68 10.37 -11.20 11.39
C ASP A 68 10.88 -9.75 11.36
N PRO A 69 11.77 -9.34 12.27
CA PRO A 69 12.31 -7.98 12.26
C PRO A 69 13.04 -7.63 10.97
N SER A 70 13.61 -8.62 10.26
CA SER A 70 14.33 -8.39 9.00
C SER A 70 13.42 -8.00 7.84
N ALA A 71 12.09 -8.18 7.98
CA ALA A 71 11.13 -7.70 7.00
C ALA A 71 11.00 -6.17 6.99
N PHE A 72 11.56 -5.48 7.98
CA PHE A 72 11.45 -4.03 8.15
C PHE A 72 12.84 -3.38 8.25
N ASP A 73 12.98 -2.17 7.71
CA ASP A 73 14.16 -1.33 7.94
C ASP A 73 13.81 -0.23 8.93
N ASN A 74 14.10 -0.47 10.20
CA ASN A 74 13.84 0.48 11.27
C ASN A 74 14.82 1.67 11.31
N THR A 75 15.84 1.67 10.45
CA THR A 75 16.86 2.73 10.40
C THR A 75 16.63 3.71 9.25
N LYS A 76 15.99 3.25 8.17
CA LYS A 76 15.82 4.00 6.92
C LYS A 76 14.41 3.86 6.33
N GLY A 77 13.44 3.44 7.14
CA GLY A 77 12.07 3.32 6.71
C GLY A 77 11.48 4.64 6.18
N GLY A 78 10.44 4.54 5.38
CA GLY A 78 9.74 5.70 4.81
C GLY A 78 8.89 6.46 5.83
N PRO A 79 8.22 7.53 5.40
CA PRO A 79 7.43 8.37 6.30
C PRO A 79 6.12 7.72 6.78
N LEU A 80 5.64 6.68 6.07
CA LEU A 80 4.41 5.99 6.44
C LEU A 80 4.60 5.19 7.73
N GLN A 81 3.86 5.53 8.78
CA GLN A 81 3.94 4.83 10.05
C GLN A 81 3.18 3.51 10.00
N VAL A 82 3.83 2.44 10.43
CA VAL A 82 3.28 1.09 10.50
C VAL A 82 3.54 0.52 11.90
N SER A 83 2.51 0.05 12.56
CA SER A 83 2.61 -0.52 13.89
C SER A 83 1.54 -1.60 14.14
N TYR A 84 1.62 -2.26 15.28
CA TYR A 84 0.54 -3.10 15.78
C TYR A 84 -0.38 -2.27 16.67
N GLY A 85 -1.69 -2.36 16.48
CA GLY A 85 -2.66 -1.72 17.37
C GLY A 85 -2.40 -2.08 18.85
N ASN A 86 -2.46 -1.09 19.74
CA ASN A 86 -2.20 -1.27 21.16
C ASN A 86 -3.35 -1.99 21.88
N TRP A 87 -4.58 -1.87 21.39
CA TRP A 87 -5.74 -2.58 21.91
C TRP A 87 -5.97 -3.86 21.11
N VAL A 88 -6.29 -4.93 21.81
CA VAL A 88 -6.55 -6.24 21.21
C VAL A 88 -7.92 -6.72 21.67
N ASP A 89 -8.80 -7.00 20.72
CA ASP A 89 -10.15 -7.51 20.98
C ASP A 89 -10.07 -8.89 21.66
N PRO A 90 -10.73 -9.08 22.81
CA PRO A 90 -10.76 -10.38 23.50
C PRO A 90 -11.27 -11.54 22.64
N THR A 91 -12.17 -11.26 21.69
CA THR A 91 -12.70 -12.27 20.77
C THR A 91 -11.62 -12.80 19.84
N ILE A 92 -10.74 -11.90 19.35
CA ILE A 92 -9.63 -12.26 18.45
C ILE A 92 -8.54 -13.02 19.22
N ASN A 93 -8.37 -12.71 20.52
CA ASN A 93 -7.48 -13.49 21.39
C ASN A 93 -7.94 -14.95 21.50
N ALA A 94 -9.26 -15.18 21.63
CA ALA A 94 -9.83 -16.52 21.64
C ALA A 94 -9.68 -17.22 20.27
N LEU A 95 -9.79 -16.47 19.17
CA LEU A 95 -9.65 -17.00 17.81
C LEU A 95 -8.26 -17.61 17.58
N SER A 96 -7.19 -17.01 18.10
CA SER A 96 -5.84 -17.58 17.96
C SER A 96 -5.70 -18.95 18.63
N GLY A 97 -6.39 -19.16 19.74
CA GLY A 97 -6.51 -20.47 20.41
C GLY A 97 -7.34 -21.46 19.59
N ALA A 98 -8.45 -21.01 19.03
CA ALA A 98 -9.32 -21.83 18.17
C ALA A 98 -8.59 -22.28 16.88
N LEU A 99 -7.83 -21.40 16.24
CA LEU A 99 -7.02 -21.75 15.07
C LEU A 99 -6.01 -22.85 15.38
N ARG A 100 -5.31 -22.76 16.53
CA ARG A 100 -4.38 -23.81 16.98
C ARG A 100 -5.12 -25.14 17.23
N ALA A 101 -6.28 -25.10 17.86
CA ALA A 101 -7.09 -26.30 18.10
C ALA A 101 -7.60 -26.93 16.78
N ALA A 102 -7.83 -26.13 15.77
CA ALA A 102 -8.17 -26.57 14.41
C ALA A 102 -6.97 -27.06 13.58
N GLY A 103 -5.76 -27.10 14.16
CA GLY A 103 -4.54 -27.52 13.46
C GLY A 103 -3.89 -26.43 12.61
N ILE A 104 -4.37 -25.18 12.67
CA ILE A 104 -3.77 -24.05 11.97
C ILE A 104 -2.75 -23.40 12.91
N GLY A 105 -1.47 -23.58 12.60
CA GLY A 105 -0.37 -22.98 13.36
C GLY A 105 -0.36 -21.45 13.23
N LEU A 106 0.29 -20.77 14.19
CA LEU A 106 0.62 -19.36 14.01
C LEU A 106 1.86 -19.23 13.14
N SER A 107 1.85 -18.23 12.23
CA SER A 107 3.04 -17.87 11.46
C SER A 107 4.12 -17.35 12.41
N PRO A 108 5.31 -17.96 12.46
CA PRO A 108 6.38 -17.51 13.35
C PRO A 108 7.01 -16.18 12.90
N SER A 109 6.88 -15.84 11.64
CA SER A 109 7.48 -14.65 11.01
C SER A 109 6.47 -13.55 10.68
N GLY A 110 5.19 -13.77 10.99
CA GLY A 110 4.12 -12.87 10.54
C GLY A 110 3.97 -12.85 9.01
N PHE A 111 3.14 -11.96 8.50
CA PHE A 111 2.86 -11.90 7.06
C PHE A 111 3.77 -10.95 6.27
N SER A 112 4.54 -10.11 6.93
CA SER A 112 5.45 -9.16 6.27
C SER A 112 6.75 -9.80 5.76
N SER A 113 7.00 -11.05 6.10
CA SER A 113 8.17 -11.84 5.65
C SER A 113 7.99 -12.51 4.28
N GLY A 114 6.84 -12.33 3.61
CA GLY A 114 6.50 -12.99 2.35
C GLY A 114 5.83 -14.35 2.51
N SER A 115 5.63 -14.85 3.74
CA SER A 115 4.90 -16.09 4.04
C SER A 115 3.52 -15.78 4.61
N LEU A 116 2.46 -16.26 3.93
CA LEU A 116 1.06 -16.09 4.37
C LEU A 116 0.46 -17.37 4.98
N LEU A 117 1.30 -18.36 5.33
CA LEU A 117 0.83 -19.61 5.93
C LEU A 117 0.60 -19.47 7.43
N GLY A 118 -0.55 -19.95 7.89
CA GLY A 118 -0.94 -19.92 9.31
C GLY A 118 -1.73 -18.67 9.71
N GLY A 119 -1.91 -18.47 11.01
CA GLY A 119 -2.51 -17.27 11.57
C GLY A 119 -1.45 -16.27 12.00
N ALA A 120 -1.69 -14.98 11.84
CA ALA A 120 -0.80 -13.95 12.36
C ALA A 120 -1.59 -12.71 12.81
N TRP A 121 -0.99 -11.95 13.72
CA TRP A 121 -1.37 -10.56 13.94
C TRP A 121 -0.82 -9.76 12.77
N VAL A 122 -1.65 -8.92 12.17
CA VAL A 122 -1.25 -8.05 11.06
C VAL A 122 -0.87 -6.66 11.56
N THR A 123 0.07 -6.04 10.88
CA THR A 123 0.44 -4.64 11.09
C THR A 123 -0.57 -3.74 10.40
N SER A 124 -0.76 -2.56 10.93
CA SER A 124 -1.67 -1.54 10.38
C SER A 124 -0.94 -0.23 10.19
N THR A 125 -1.41 0.60 9.25
CA THR A 125 -0.90 1.97 9.06
C THR A 125 -1.44 2.90 10.14
N ILE A 126 -0.87 2.75 11.33
CA ILE A 126 -1.25 3.50 12.54
C ILE A 126 0.01 4.13 13.10
N ASP A 127 -0.08 5.42 13.42
CA ASP A 127 0.93 6.10 14.22
C ASP A 127 0.89 5.53 15.64
N PRO A 128 2.01 5.00 16.18
CA PRO A 128 2.03 4.37 17.49
C PRO A 128 1.88 5.36 18.66
N ASP A 129 2.13 6.64 18.43
CA ASP A 129 2.15 7.66 19.49
C ASP A 129 0.73 8.10 19.87
N ASP A 130 -0.11 8.40 18.87
CA ASP A 130 -1.45 8.93 19.07
C ASP A 130 -2.58 7.99 18.59
N ALA A 131 -2.20 6.84 18.00
CA ALA A 131 -3.12 5.84 17.44
C ALA A 131 -3.99 6.37 16.26
N THR A 132 -3.56 7.44 15.62
CA THR A 132 -4.21 7.93 14.40
C THR A 132 -3.77 7.14 13.18
N ARG A 133 -4.59 7.20 12.12
CA ARG A 133 -4.25 6.57 10.85
C ARG A 133 -3.11 7.32 10.17
N SER A 134 -2.05 6.59 9.82
CA SER A 134 -1.02 7.05 8.90
C SER A 134 -1.46 6.77 7.46
N THR A 135 -1.44 7.79 6.60
CA THR A 135 -1.86 7.71 5.19
C THR A 135 -0.78 8.27 4.28
N SER A 136 -0.93 8.05 2.97
CA SER A 136 -0.05 8.72 2.00
C SER A 136 -0.13 10.25 2.08
N GLU A 137 -1.26 10.78 2.53
CA GLU A 137 -1.44 12.23 2.73
C GLU A 137 -0.68 12.71 3.96
N SER A 138 -0.86 12.06 5.14
CA SER A 138 -0.21 12.47 6.38
C SER A 138 1.29 12.12 6.44
N SER A 139 1.81 11.41 5.45
CA SER A 139 3.21 11.01 5.33
C SER A 139 3.85 11.57 4.05
N TYR A 140 3.90 10.77 2.98
CA TYR A 140 4.58 11.11 1.73
C TYR A 140 4.18 12.44 1.11
N LEU A 141 2.88 12.80 1.16
CA LEU A 141 2.42 14.05 0.56
C LEU A 141 2.90 15.25 1.35
N GLN A 142 2.88 15.17 2.69
CA GLN A 142 3.39 16.26 3.54
C GLN A 142 4.88 16.48 3.33
N ASP A 143 5.67 15.41 3.29
CA ASP A 143 7.11 15.49 3.01
C ASP A 143 7.36 16.06 1.60
N ALA A 144 6.64 15.58 0.59
CA ALA A 144 6.81 16.04 -0.77
C ALA A 144 6.46 17.52 -0.97
N ILE A 145 5.44 18.04 -0.27
CA ILE A 145 5.08 19.46 -0.32
C ILE A 145 6.18 20.31 0.34
N GLN A 146 6.78 19.82 1.42
CA GLN A 146 7.81 20.56 2.16
C GLN A 146 9.18 20.51 1.47
N GLU A 147 9.55 19.37 0.89
CA GLU A 147 10.91 19.11 0.41
C GLU A 147 11.06 19.24 -1.12
N THR A 148 9.96 19.35 -1.86
CA THR A 148 10.00 19.38 -3.32
C THR A 148 9.15 20.52 -3.90
N GLN A 149 9.22 20.68 -5.23
CA GLN A 149 8.35 21.60 -5.98
C GLN A 149 7.04 20.93 -6.43
N MET A 150 6.50 19.97 -5.64
CA MET A 150 5.26 19.29 -5.96
C MET A 150 4.09 20.29 -5.98
N THR A 151 3.29 20.25 -7.02
CA THR A 151 2.02 20.99 -7.11
C THR A 151 0.85 20.03 -6.94
N VAL A 152 -0.03 20.30 -5.99
CA VAL A 152 -1.22 19.52 -5.71
C VAL A 152 -2.47 20.27 -6.18
N TYR A 153 -3.21 19.67 -7.08
CA TYR A 153 -4.51 20.17 -7.55
C TYR A 153 -5.63 19.48 -6.80
N THR A 154 -6.15 20.12 -5.78
CA THR A 154 -7.31 19.63 -5.01
C THR A 154 -8.62 19.88 -5.76
N HIS A 155 -9.67 19.09 -5.45
CA HIS A 155 -11.00 19.21 -6.09
C HIS A 155 -10.94 19.16 -7.62
N THR A 156 -9.95 18.43 -8.15
CA THR A 156 -9.65 18.36 -9.58
C THR A 156 -9.79 16.92 -10.04
N GLN A 157 -10.77 16.65 -10.87
CA GLN A 157 -11.04 15.32 -11.40
C GLN A 157 -10.27 15.09 -12.69
N ALA A 158 -9.48 14.00 -12.74
CA ALA A 158 -8.91 13.52 -13.99
C ALA A 158 -9.99 12.84 -14.84
N SER A 159 -10.26 13.35 -16.03
CA SER A 159 -11.29 12.85 -16.94
C SER A 159 -10.73 11.99 -18.06
N LYS A 160 -9.50 12.23 -18.50
CA LYS A 160 -8.91 11.46 -19.60
C LYS A 160 -7.38 11.59 -19.63
N ILE A 161 -6.68 10.49 -19.90
CA ILE A 161 -5.24 10.49 -20.20
C ILE A 161 -5.08 10.73 -21.71
N LEU A 162 -4.20 11.65 -22.07
CA LEU A 162 -3.89 12.00 -23.44
C LEU A 162 -2.69 11.18 -23.93
N PHE A 163 -2.82 10.62 -25.13
CA PHE A 163 -1.76 9.86 -25.79
C PHE A 163 -1.45 10.46 -27.15
N ASN A 164 -0.18 10.47 -27.51
CA ASN A 164 0.23 10.81 -28.87
C ASN A 164 0.04 9.63 -29.85
N ALA A 165 0.35 9.84 -31.12
CA ALA A 165 0.26 8.81 -32.18
C ALA A 165 1.11 7.55 -31.87
N ASN A 166 2.21 7.72 -31.12
CA ASN A 166 3.10 6.64 -30.71
C ASN A 166 2.65 5.95 -29.40
N LYS A 167 1.41 6.18 -28.94
CA LYS A 167 0.83 5.64 -27.73
C LYS A 167 1.55 6.06 -26.42
N LYS A 168 2.38 7.09 -26.46
CA LYS A 168 3.01 7.65 -25.28
C LYS A 168 2.04 8.63 -24.60
N ALA A 169 1.89 8.49 -23.27
CA ALA A 169 1.12 9.44 -22.47
C ALA A 169 1.80 10.82 -22.46
N THR A 170 1.04 11.86 -22.75
CA THR A 170 1.53 13.24 -22.89
C THR A 170 0.91 14.21 -21.91
N GLY A 171 -0.16 13.81 -21.24
CA GLY A 171 -0.85 14.65 -20.29
C GLY A 171 -2.17 14.06 -19.83
N VAL A 172 -2.92 14.87 -19.10
CA VAL A 172 -4.23 14.50 -18.57
C VAL A 172 -5.19 15.67 -18.74
N THR A 173 -6.38 15.41 -19.25
CA THR A 173 -7.50 16.36 -19.18
C THR A 173 -8.10 16.27 -17.78
N VAL A 174 -8.29 17.43 -17.16
CA VAL A 174 -8.80 17.56 -15.80
C VAL A 174 -9.96 18.55 -15.75
N LEU A 175 -10.84 18.36 -14.78
CA LEU A 175 -12.02 19.19 -14.54
C LEU A 175 -11.97 19.74 -13.12
N THR A 176 -11.96 21.06 -12.97
CA THR A 176 -12.01 21.77 -11.68
C THR A 176 -13.16 22.75 -11.69
N GLN A 177 -14.15 22.58 -10.83
CA GLN A 177 -15.31 23.48 -10.73
C GLN A 177 -16.02 23.75 -12.06
N GLY A 178 -16.12 22.74 -12.94
CA GLY A 178 -16.75 22.86 -14.26
C GLY A 178 -15.82 23.37 -15.37
N LEU A 179 -14.62 23.82 -15.08
CA LEU A 179 -13.62 24.21 -16.05
C LEU A 179 -12.75 23.03 -16.45
N GLU A 180 -12.74 22.68 -17.72
CA GLU A 180 -11.88 21.66 -18.29
C GLU A 180 -10.57 22.27 -18.82
N TYR A 181 -9.44 21.66 -18.48
CA TYR A 181 -8.13 22.04 -19.00
C TYR A 181 -7.16 20.84 -19.01
N THR A 182 -5.99 21.03 -19.60
CA THR A 182 -5.00 19.98 -19.76
C THR A 182 -3.76 20.27 -18.93
N LEU A 183 -3.30 19.26 -18.19
CA LEU A 183 -2.00 19.23 -17.55
C LEU A 183 -1.05 18.37 -18.38
N SER A 184 0.08 18.92 -18.80
CA SER A 184 1.08 18.21 -19.61
C SER A 184 2.02 17.37 -18.72
N ALA A 185 2.43 16.21 -19.23
CA ALA A 185 3.41 15.34 -18.59
C ALA A 185 4.67 15.20 -19.46
N ASN A 186 5.82 15.60 -18.92
CA ASN A 186 7.09 15.53 -19.65
C ASN A 186 7.75 14.15 -19.59
N LYS A 187 7.57 13.43 -18.47
CA LYS A 187 8.18 12.11 -18.23
C LYS A 187 7.15 11.00 -18.31
N GLU A 188 6.19 10.99 -17.40
CA GLU A 188 5.21 9.91 -17.24
C GLU A 188 3.92 10.40 -16.59
N VAL A 189 2.87 9.60 -16.71
CA VAL A 189 1.60 9.72 -15.98
C VAL A 189 1.43 8.49 -15.12
N ILE A 190 1.38 8.67 -13.80
CA ILE A 190 1.18 7.60 -12.81
C ILE A 190 -0.29 7.61 -12.41
N VAL A 191 -0.97 6.46 -12.55
CA VAL A 191 -2.39 6.31 -12.21
C VAL A 191 -2.49 5.54 -10.90
N SER A 192 -2.93 6.21 -9.85
CA SER A 192 -3.13 5.67 -8.50
C SER A 192 -4.53 6.04 -7.97
N ALA A 193 -5.55 5.93 -8.84
CA ALA A 193 -6.91 6.38 -8.56
C ALA A 193 -7.79 5.31 -7.86
N GLY A 194 -7.16 4.26 -7.33
CA GLY A 194 -7.84 3.15 -6.68
C GLY A 194 -8.34 2.09 -7.66
N VAL A 195 -8.86 0.99 -7.10
CA VAL A 195 -9.22 -0.22 -7.85
C VAL A 195 -10.35 0.00 -8.87
N PHE A 196 -11.25 0.93 -8.62
CA PHE A 196 -12.35 1.24 -9.54
C PHE A 196 -12.00 2.34 -10.53
N HIS A 197 -11.40 3.44 -10.08
CA HIS A 197 -11.20 4.61 -10.93
C HIS A 197 -9.96 4.49 -11.83
N SER A 198 -8.92 3.73 -11.44
CA SER A 198 -7.77 3.53 -12.31
C SER A 198 -8.13 2.82 -13.62
N PRO A 199 -8.83 1.65 -13.60
CA PRO A 199 -9.27 1.03 -14.84
C PRO A 199 -10.33 1.85 -15.57
N GLN A 200 -11.24 2.54 -14.87
CA GLN A 200 -12.20 3.45 -15.49
C GLN A 200 -11.50 4.54 -16.29
N LEU A 201 -10.50 5.21 -15.70
CA LEU A 201 -9.74 6.27 -16.37
C LEU A 201 -9.01 5.74 -17.59
N LEU A 202 -8.44 4.54 -17.54
CA LEU A 202 -7.79 3.90 -18.69
C LEU A 202 -8.80 3.59 -19.80
N MET A 203 -9.99 3.07 -19.47
CA MET A 203 -11.04 2.77 -20.43
C MET A 203 -11.53 4.04 -21.16
N VAL A 204 -11.87 5.10 -20.45
CA VAL A 204 -12.33 6.36 -21.05
C VAL A 204 -11.23 7.07 -21.84
N SER A 205 -9.95 6.73 -21.59
CA SER A 205 -8.79 7.22 -22.33
C SER A 205 -8.52 6.44 -23.63
N GLY A 206 -9.41 5.50 -24.01
CA GLY A 206 -9.29 4.70 -25.24
C GLY A 206 -8.33 3.50 -25.11
N LYS A 207 -7.96 3.13 -23.90
CA LYS A 207 -7.24 1.88 -23.62
C LYS A 207 -8.25 0.81 -23.24
N THR A 208 -8.81 0.14 -24.25
CA THR A 208 -9.73 -0.96 -24.03
C THR A 208 -9.00 -2.19 -23.48
N LEU A 209 -9.63 -2.85 -22.53
CA LEU A 209 -9.18 -4.10 -21.90
C LEU A 209 -9.09 -5.30 -22.86
N LYS A 210 -9.08 -5.11 -24.18
CA LYS A 210 -8.91 -6.19 -25.17
C LYS A 210 -7.60 -6.97 -25.02
N ALA A 211 -6.70 -6.55 -24.12
CA ALA A 211 -5.44 -7.24 -23.86
C ALA A 211 -5.42 -8.01 -22.52
N CYS A 212 -6.54 -8.07 -21.80
CA CYS A 212 -6.61 -8.71 -20.47
C CYS A 212 -7.63 -9.87 -20.41
N ILE A 213 -8.05 -10.41 -21.57
CA ILE A 213 -8.86 -11.62 -21.66
C ILE A 213 -8.10 -12.65 -22.48
#